data_c943bd57948af2fbff08663a79762284
#
_entry.id   c943bd57948af2fbff08663a79762284
#
_cell.length_a   1.000
_cell.length_b   1.000
_cell.length_c   1.000
_cell.angle_alpha   90.00
_cell.angle_beta   90.00
_cell.angle_gamma   90.00
#
_symmetry.space_group_name_H-M   'P 1'
#
loop_
_entity.id
_entity.type
_entity.pdbx_description
1 polymer ?
#
loop_
_entity_poly.entity_id
_entity_poly.type
_entity_poly.pdbx_seq_one_letter_code
_entity_poly.pdbx_strand_id
1 'polypeptide(L)'
;MIEIRRGELYYADLSPVVGSEQGGIRPVLVIQNDIGNKYSPTVIVSAITSQINKAKIPTHIELPAKEFGLHKDSVVLLEQLRTIDKKRLKERIGIMDEDRMMKVDNALLISLGFV
;
A
#
# COMPACT_ATOMS: atom_id res chain seq x y z
N MET A 1 0.37 7.27 -20.41
CA MET A 1 1.16 7.28 -19.14
C MET A 1 0.20 7.47 -17.97
N ILE A 2 0.34 6.64 -16.95
CA ILE A 2 -0.51 6.71 -15.75
C ILE A 2 0.03 7.78 -14.82
N GLU A 3 -0.83 8.71 -14.42
CA GLU A 3 -0.48 9.68 -13.38
C GLU A 3 -0.75 9.05 -12.01
N ILE A 4 0.31 8.80 -11.26
CA ILE A 4 0.26 8.16 -9.95
C ILE A 4 0.23 9.23 -8.88
N ARG A 5 -0.67 9.10 -7.91
CA ARG A 5 -0.78 10.02 -6.78
C ARG A 5 -0.69 9.29 -5.45
N ARG A 6 -0.12 9.95 -4.46
CA ARG A 6 -0.07 9.42 -3.10
C ARG A 6 -1.46 9.15 -2.58
N GLY A 7 -1.65 8.00 -1.93
CA GLY A 7 -2.95 7.57 -1.41
C GLY A 7 -3.76 6.73 -2.36
N GLU A 8 -3.35 6.61 -3.61
CA GLU A 8 -4.04 5.73 -4.55
C GLU A 8 -3.72 4.26 -4.29
N LEU A 9 -4.69 3.42 -4.62
CA LEU A 9 -4.62 1.97 -4.50
C LEU A 9 -4.52 1.36 -5.89
N TYR A 10 -3.56 0.47 -6.08
CA TYR A 10 -3.34 -0.24 -7.34
C TYR A 10 -3.15 -1.73 -7.09
N TYR A 11 -3.49 -2.55 -8.07
CA TYR A 11 -2.93 -3.89 -8.12
C TYR A 11 -1.49 -3.79 -8.62
N ALA A 12 -0.61 -4.59 -8.05
CA ALA A 12 0.80 -4.63 -8.45
C ALA A 12 1.33 -6.04 -8.37
N ASP A 13 2.28 -6.35 -9.23
CA ASP A 13 3.01 -7.62 -9.18
C ASP A 13 4.20 -7.46 -8.24
N LEU A 14 4.12 -8.11 -7.09
CA LEU A 14 5.14 -8.03 -6.05
C LEU A 14 6.14 -9.18 -6.09
N SER A 15 6.00 -10.10 -7.03
CA SER A 15 6.93 -11.24 -7.17
C SER A 15 8.24 -10.81 -7.84
N PRO A 16 9.38 -11.48 -7.54
CA PRO A 16 9.54 -12.54 -6.53
C PRO A 16 9.73 -11.99 -5.11
N VAL A 17 9.42 -12.82 -4.12
CA VAL A 17 9.55 -12.48 -2.70
C VAL A 17 10.25 -13.63 -1.94
N VAL A 18 10.67 -13.32 -0.71
CA VAL A 18 11.31 -14.29 0.19
C VAL A 18 10.56 -14.33 1.52
N GLY A 19 10.29 -15.54 2.00
CA GLY A 19 9.74 -15.76 3.33
C GLY A 19 8.40 -15.09 3.59
N SER A 20 8.34 -14.22 4.60
CA SER A 20 7.12 -13.58 5.06
C SER A 20 6.70 -12.36 4.24
N GLU A 21 7.42 -12.03 3.18
CA GLU A 21 7.07 -10.92 2.29
C GLU A 21 5.79 -11.25 1.51
N GLN A 22 4.97 -10.22 1.27
CA GLN A 22 3.78 -10.37 0.43
C GLN A 22 4.19 -10.44 -1.04
N GLY A 23 3.76 -11.49 -1.75
CA GLY A 23 4.10 -11.69 -3.16
C GLY A 23 2.87 -11.90 -4.03
N GLY A 24 3.10 -12.08 -5.34
CA GLY A 24 2.04 -12.23 -6.34
C GLY A 24 1.40 -10.90 -6.71
N ILE A 25 0.30 -10.97 -7.45
CA ILE A 25 -0.47 -9.77 -7.82
C ILE A 25 -1.39 -9.45 -6.66
N ARG A 26 -1.19 -8.29 -6.05
CA ARG A 26 -1.90 -7.88 -4.84
C ARG A 26 -2.19 -6.39 -4.87
N PRO A 27 -3.20 -5.94 -4.13
CA PRO A 27 -3.40 -4.52 -3.95
C PRO A 27 -2.26 -3.91 -3.13
N VAL A 28 -1.89 -2.69 -3.48
CA VAL A 28 -0.89 -1.90 -2.75
C VAL A 28 -1.40 -0.49 -2.58
N LEU A 29 -0.88 0.19 -1.56
CA LEU A 29 -1.14 1.62 -1.33
C LEU A 29 0.09 2.41 -1.72
N VAL A 30 -0.08 3.43 -2.56
CA VAL A 30 1.00 4.36 -2.92
C VAL A 30 1.25 5.29 -1.74
N ILE A 31 2.46 5.25 -1.20
CA ILE A 31 2.86 6.10 -0.08
C ILE A 31 3.94 7.13 -0.43
N GLN A 32 4.53 7.00 -1.62
CA GLN A 32 5.54 7.93 -2.10
C GLN A 32 4.94 9.32 -2.33
N ASN A 33 5.73 10.36 -2.07
CA ASN A 33 5.32 11.73 -2.32
C ASN A 33 5.05 11.99 -3.81
N ASP A 34 4.24 13.01 -4.10
CA ASP A 34 3.76 13.23 -5.47
C ASP A 34 4.84 13.78 -6.41
N ILE A 35 5.90 14.39 -5.89
CA ILE A 35 7.03 14.80 -6.72
C ILE A 35 7.75 13.54 -7.23
N GLY A 36 8.03 12.60 -6.34
CA GLY A 36 8.59 11.31 -6.72
C GLY A 36 7.68 10.53 -7.66
N ASN A 37 6.37 10.57 -7.40
CA ASN A 37 5.38 9.89 -8.25
C ASN A 37 5.40 10.44 -9.68
N LYS A 38 5.67 11.72 -9.84
CA LYS A 38 5.73 12.34 -11.16
C LYS A 38 7.03 12.05 -11.90
N TYR A 39 8.16 12.10 -11.21
CA TYR A 39 9.47 12.13 -11.87
C TYR A 39 10.28 10.84 -11.73
N SER A 40 10.06 10.04 -10.69
CA SER A 40 10.83 8.82 -10.49
C SER A 40 10.32 7.66 -11.34
N PRO A 41 11.18 6.78 -11.86
CA PRO A 41 10.74 5.55 -12.52
C PRO A 41 10.22 4.49 -11.52
N THR A 42 10.45 4.71 -10.23
CA THR A 42 10.03 3.80 -9.16
C THR A 42 9.00 4.46 -8.27
N VAL A 43 8.29 3.64 -7.50
CA VAL A 43 7.28 4.09 -6.56
C VAL A 43 7.36 3.29 -5.26
N ILE A 44 7.26 3.99 -4.13
CA ILE A 44 7.22 3.35 -2.82
C ILE A 44 5.78 3.03 -2.49
N VAL A 45 5.53 1.75 -2.20
CA VAL A 45 4.19 1.26 -1.88
C VAL A 45 4.21 0.47 -0.56
N SER A 46 3.02 0.34 0.04
CA SER A 46 2.80 -0.52 1.20
C SER A 46 1.94 -1.71 0.76
N ALA A 47 2.31 -2.90 1.21
CA ALA A 47 1.58 -4.12 0.88
C ALA A 47 0.21 -4.15 1.58
N ILE A 48 -0.75 -4.78 0.93
CA ILE A 48 -2.11 -4.99 1.46
C ILE A 48 -2.39 -6.49 1.45
N THR A 49 -2.96 -7.00 2.54
CA THR A 49 -3.31 -8.41 2.67
C THR A 49 -4.76 -8.58 3.09
N SER A 50 -5.38 -9.66 2.60
CA SER A 50 -6.70 -10.09 3.08
C SER A 50 -6.63 -11.10 4.22
N GLN A 51 -5.43 -11.47 4.65
CA GLN A 51 -5.24 -12.36 5.79
C GLN A 51 -5.23 -11.54 7.09
N ILE A 52 -6.44 -11.27 7.59
CA ILE A 52 -6.64 -10.37 8.73
C ILE A 52 -6.83 -11.08 10.07
N ASN A 53 -6.61 -12.38 10.11
CA ASN A 53 -6.68 -13.17 11.34
C ASN A 53 -5.43 -13.06 12.23
N LYS A 54 -4.48 -12.23 11.83
CA LYS A 54 -3.27 -11.97 12.61
C LYS A 54 -3.54 -10.92 13.68
N ALA A 55 -2.76 -10.95 14.73
CA ALA A 55 -2.82 -9.92 15.77
C ALA A 55 -2.54 -8.54 15.14
N LYS A 56 -3.38 -7.57 15.48
CA LYS A 56 -3.22 -6.21 14.99
C LYS A 56 -2.05 -5.53 15.69
N ILE A 57 -1.26 -4.81 14.91
CA ILE A 57 -0.18 -3.98 15.43
C ILE A 57 -0.40 -2.53 14.96
N PRO A 58 0.27 -1.54 15.59
CA PRO A 58 0.02 -0.12 15.26
C PRO A 58 0.27 0.27 13.82
N THR A 59 0.98 -0.56 13.05
CA THR A 59 1.27 -0.29 11.65
C THR A 59 0.22 -0.85 10.68
N HIS A 60 -0.88 -1.40 11.19
CA HIS A 60 -1.96 -1.97 10.38
C HIS A 60 -3.13 -0.99 10.25
N ILE A 61 -3.60 -0.79 9.01
CA ILE A 61 -4.77 0.06 8.70
C ILE A 61 -5.83 -0.78 8.01
N GLU A 62 -7.02 -0.84 8.57
CA GLU A 62 -8.12 -1.65 8.03
C GLU A 62 -8.71 -1.02 6.78
N LEU A 63 -9.04 -1.88 5.79
CA LEU A 63 -9.69 -1.51 4.55
C LEU A 63 -10.92 -2.38 4.34
N PRO A 64 -12.13 -1.90 4.70
CA PRO A 64 -13.36 -2.63 4.39
C PRO A 64 -13.54 -2.78 2.88
N ALA A 65 -13.83 -4.00 2.43
CA ALA A 65 -13.98 -4.31 1.00
C ALA A 65 -14.99 -3.42 0.30
N LYS A 66 -16.12 -3.16 0.97
CA LYS A 66 -17.22 -2.36 0.40
C LYS A 66 -16.82 -0.93 0.04
N GLU A 67 -15.92 -0.33 0.83
CA GLU A 67 -15.53 1.06 0.64
C GLU A 67 -14.54 1.25 -0.49
N PHE A 68 -13.76 0.21 -0.81
CA PHE A 68 -12.64 0.31 -1.74
C PHE A 68 -12.77 -0.59 -2.97
N GLY A 69 -13.88 -1.30 -3.12
CA GLY A 69 -14.07 -2.18 -4.26
C GLY A 69 -13.13 -3.39 -4.26
N LEU A 70 -12.72 -3.84 -3.09
CA LEU A 70 -11.89 -5.02 -2.92
C LEU A 70 -12.75 -6.26 -2.81
N HIS A 71 -12.19 -7.43 -3.15
CA HIS A 71 -12.91 -8.69 -3.05
C HIS A 71 -13.15 -9.12 -1.60
N LYS A 72 -12.23 -8.76 -0.70
CA LYS A 72 -12.27 -9.13 0.72
C LYS A 72 -11.83 -7.95 1.57
N ASP A 73 -12.33 -7.91 2.80
CA ASP A 73 -11.79 -6.99 3.80
C ASP A 73 -10.30 -7.22 3.93
N SER A 74 -9.54 -6.15 4.00
CA SER A 74 -8.09 -6.19 3.91
C SER A 74 -7.45 -5.27 4.93
N VAL A 75 -6.12 -5.34 5.00
CA VAL A 75 -5.31 -4.53 5.92
C VAL A 75 -4.09 -4.02 5.16
N VAL A 76 -3.80 -2.73 5.29
CA VAL A 76 -2.54 -2.16 4.82
C VAL A 76 -1.48 -2.46 5.86
N LEU A 77 -0.34 -2.98 5.41
CA LEU A 77 0.77 -3.37 6.27
C LEU A 77 1.89 -2.33 6.15
N LEU A 78 1.89 -1.33 7.03
CA LEU A 78 2.89 -0.25 6.94
C LEU A 78 4.27 -0.67 7.41
N GLU A 79 4.42 -1.88 7.88
CA GLU A 79 5.74 -2.49 8.13
C GLU A 79 6.28 -3.21 6.88
N GLN A 80 5.45 -3.41 5.85
CA GLN A 80 5.88 -4.02 4.59
C GLN A 80 5.89 -2.96 3.49
N LEU A 81 6.93 -2.17 3.50
CA LEU A 81 7.15 -1.13 2.49
C LEU A 81 8.07 -1.67 1.41
N ARG A 82 7.81 -1.24 0.18
CA ARG A 82 8.58 -1.73 -0.94
C ARG A 82 8.67 -0.67 -2.02
N THR A 83 9.86 -0.51 -2.60
CA THR A 83 10.05 0.30 -3.80
C THR A 83 10.00 -0.62 -5.00
N ILE A 84 9.10 -0.33 -5.92
CA ILE A 84 8.92 -1.13 -7.13
C ILE A 84 9.02 -0.25 -8.36
N ASP A 85 9.35 -0.85 -9.48
CA ASP A 85 9.27 -0.18 -10.78
C ASP A 85 7.79 0.13 -11.06
N LYS A 86 7.50 1.31 -11.59
CA LYS A 86 6.13 1.69 -11.94
C LYS A 86 5.47 0.72 -12.90
N LYS A 87 6.25 0.01 -13.71
CA LYS A 87 5.74 -1.02 -14.64
C LYS A 87 5.07 -2.19 -13.91
N ARG A 88 5.35 -2.38 -12.63
CA ARG A 88 4.69 -3.43 -11.83
C ARG A 88 3.27 -3.05 -11.43
N LEU A 89 2.91 -1.78 -11.51
CA LEU A 89 1.54 -1.34 -11.24
C LEU A 89 0.62 -1.78 -12.36
N LYS A 90 -0.51 -2.33 -11.97
CA LYS A 90 -1.56 -2.81 -12.88
C LYS A 90 -2.76 -1.87 -12.79
N GLU A 91 -3.95 -2.40 -12.59
CA GLU A 91 -5.18 -1.65 -12.55
C GLU A 91 -5.29 -0.78 -11.30
N ARG A 92 -5.77 0.46 -11.47
CA ARG A 92 -6.08 1.34 -10.35
C ARG A 92 -7.36 0.85 -9.69
N ILE A 93 -7.35 0.77 -8.35
CA ILE A 93 -8.50 0.34 -7.56
C ILE A 93 -9.30 1.56 -7.08
N GLY A 94 -8.63 2.57 -6.55
CA GLY A 94 -9.29 3.73 -5.97
C GLY A 94 -8.31 4.62 -5.25
N ILE A 95 -8.83 5.42 -4.32
CA ILE A 95 -8.02 6.33 -3.52
C ILE A 95 -8.44 6.25 -2.05
N MET A 96 -7.48 6.35 -1.15
CA MET A 96 -7.71 6.36 0.28
C MET A 96 -8.29 7.71 0.71
N ASP A 97 -9.24 7.68 1.62
CA ASP A 97 -9.79 8.89 2.24
C ASP A 97 -8.78 9.56 3.16
N GLU A 98 -9.00 10.86 3.42
CA GLU A 98 -8.07 11.66 4.22
C GLU A 98 -7.91 11.14 5.65
N ASP A 99 -8.99 10.69 6.29
CA ASP A 99 -8.94 10.18 7.66
C ASP A 99 -8.05 8.96 7.76
N ARG A 100 -8.17 8.02 6.82
CA ARG A 100 -7.30 6.85 6.81
C ARG A 100 -5.87 7.20 6.42
N MET A 101 -5.68 8.18 5.52
CA MET A 101 -4.32 8.65 5.18
C MET A 101 -3.61 9.26 6.38
N MET A 102 -4.32 9.97 7.26
CA MET A 102 -3.72 10.45 8.53
C MET A 102 -3.25 9.28 9.39
N LYS A 103 -4.03 8.22 9.46
CA LYS A 103 -3.63 7.00 10.19
C LYS A 103 -2.44 6.31 9.52
N VAL A 104 -2.41 6.30 8.19
CA VAL A 104 -1.28 5.77 7.42
C VAL A 104 -0.01 6.55 7.74
N ASP A 105 -0.09 7.88 7.72
CA ASP A 105 1.07 8.72 8.00
C ASP A 105 1.62 8.45 9.40
N ASN A 106 0.74 8.33 10.39
CA ASN A 106 1.12 8.01 11.75
C ASN A 106 1.75 6.61 11.85
N ALA A 107 1.15 5.64 11.17
CA ALA A 107 1.68 4.27 11.12
C ALA A 107 3.06 4.22 10.46
N LEU A 108 3.30 5.04 9.45
CA LEU A 108 4.61 5.16 8.81
C LEU A 108 5.67 5.70 9.77
N LEU A 109 5.32 6.72 10.55
CA LEU A 109 6.23 7.27 11.55
C LEU A 109 6.63 6.19 12.57
N ILE A 110 5.67 5.39 12.99
CA ILE A 110 5.91 4.26 13.92
C ILE A 110 6.79 3.20 13.24
N SER A 111 6.41 2.78 12.05
CA SER A 111 7.10 1.71 11.32
C SER A 111 8.57 2.04 11.07
N LEU A 112 8.86 3.31 10.76
CA LEU A 112 10.21 3.75 10.43
C LEU A 112 10.99 4.26 11.65
N GLY A 113 10.39 4.21 12.82
CA GLY A 113 11.09 4.56 14.05
C GLY A 113 11.22 6.05 14.32
N PHE A 114 10.37 6.89 13.73
CA PHE A 114 10.39 8.33 13.97
C PHE A 114 9.70 8.74 15.28
N VAL A 115 8.95 7.86 15.84
CA VAL A 115 8.24 8.11 17.10
C VAL A 115 8.35 6.90 18.03
#